data_5048e62ebba15fc580490201d073ab6c
#
_entry.id   5048e62ebba15fc580490201d073ab6c
#
_cell.length_a   1.000
_cell.length_b   1.000
_cell.length_c   1.000
_cell.angle_alpha   90.00
_cell.angle_beta   90.00
_cell.angle_gamma   90.00
#
_symmetry.space_group_name_H-M   'P 1'
#
loop_
_entity.id
_entity.type
_entity.pdbx_description
1 polymer ?
#
loop_
_entity_poly.entity_id
_entity_poly.type
_entity_poly.pdbx_seq_one_letter_code
_entity_poly.pdbx_strand_id
1 'polypeptide(L)'
;DYPWLIDEKKRIKEFVVDLKKPYLGFCLGCQLLGEVIGGKVVRSEPSEIGILDIDFLKTKDEDNLFSSFPNKIKSLQWHSYEVQNLENNKNVTLIGSSNVTKYQIFRYQNHAYGIQFHIEIKDTTVNEWGCVPEYKSALEQQLGKGALEKFDQSAKENMTDMNKYS
;
A
#
# COMPACT_ATOMS: atom_id res chain seq x y z
N ASP A 1 18.89 -5.14 6.21
CA ASP A 1 18.99 -4.06 7.19
C ASP A 1 19.53 -2.80 6.51
N TYR A 2 18.70 -1.79 6.41
CA TYR A 2 19.03 -0.52 5.78
C TYR A 2 19.11 0.56 6.86
N PRO A 3 20.31 0.99 7.29
CA PRO A 3 20.46 1.95 8.40
C PRO A 3 19.71 3.27 8.19
N TRP A 4 19.59 3.74 6.95
CA TRP A 4 18.87 4.97 6.61
C TRP A 4 17.36 4.91 6.95
N LEU A 5 16.75 3.72 6.99
CA LEU A 5 15.35 3.57 7.42
C LEU A 5 15.14 3.96 8.88
N ILE A 6 16.16 3.87 9.72
CA ILE A 6 16.08 4.29 11.12
C ILE A 6 15.90 5.81 11.20
N ASP A 7 16.68 6.55 10.43
CA ASP A 7 16.59 8.00 10.41
C ASP A 7 15.31 8.48 9.72
N GLU A 8 14.88 7.79 8.66
CA GLU A 8 13.60 8.06 8.00
C GLU A 8 12.43 7.90 8.98
N LYS A 9 12.37 6.81 9.74
CA LYS A 9 11.34 6.61 10.77
C LYS A 9 11.36 7.68 11.86
N LYS A 10 12.53 8.13 12.28
CA LYS A 10 12.64 9.25 13.24
C LYS A 10 12.03 10.54 12.67
N ARG A 11 12.34 10.85 11.39
CA ARG A 11 11.78 12.02 10.70
C ARG A 11 10.27 11.93 10.54
N ILE A 12 9.76 10.76 10.13
CA ILE A 12 8.32 10.54 10.01
C ILE A 12 7.65 10.72 11.39
N LYS A 13 8.23 10.16 12.46
CA LYS A 13 7.72 10.35 13.82
C LYS A 13 7.63 11.82 14.22
N GLU A 14 8.72 12.55 14.09
CA GLU A 14 8.77 13.98 14.36
C GLU A 14 7.70 14.74 13.57
N PHE A 15 7.62 14.47 12.27
CA PHE A 15 6.73 15.20 11.37
C PHE A 15 5.24 14.86 11.61
N VAL A 16 4.93 13.57 11.72
CA VAL A 16 3.56 13.08 11.80
C VAL A 16 3.03 13.10 13.22
N VAL A 17 3.79 12.54 14.17
CA VAL A 17 3.29 12.35 15.54
C VAL A 17 3.46 13.62 16.36
N ASP A 18 4.65 14.22 16.34
CA ASP A 18 4.98 15.33 17.21
C ASP A 18 4.47 16.66 16.63
N LEU A 19 4.68 16.92 15.34
CA LEU A 19 4.29 18.15 14.65
C LEU A 19 2.91 18.11 13.99
N LYS A 20 2.27 16.92 13.94
CA LYS A 20 0.94 16.69 13.34
C LYS A 20 0.81 17.23 11.91
N LYS A 21 1.86 17.09 11.12
CA LYS A 21 1.88 17.50 9.71
C LYS A 21 1.23 16.45 8.82
N PRO A 22 0.60 16.86 7.70
CA PRO A 22 0.03 15.92 6.73
C PRO A 22 1.08 14.93 6.21
N TYR A 23 0.67 13.67 6.06
CA TYR A 23 1.49 12.62 5.51
C TYR A 23 0.64 11.68 4.64
N LEU A 24 1.19 11.29 3.50
CA LEU A 24 0.61 10.28 2.62
C LEU A 24 1.73 9.32 2.21
N GLY A 25 1.68 8.10 2.69
CA GLY A 25 2.69 7.08 2.42
C GLY A 25 2.13 5.95 1.57
N PHE A 26 2.75 5.69 0.42
CA PHE A 26 2.47 4.53 -0.42
C PHE A 26 3.47 3.42 -0.17
N CYS A 27 3.03 2.17 -0.19
CA CYS A 27 3.81 0.95 -0.07
C CYS A 27 4.83 1.01 1.10
N LEU A 28 6.12 1.26 0.83
CA LEU A 28 7.13 1.44 1.87
C LEU A 28 6.77 2.60 2.82
N GLY A 29 6.24 3.71 2.30
CA GLY A 29 5.80 4.83 3.12
C GLY A 29 4.64 4.47 4.06
N CYS A 30 3.72 3.63 3.63
CA CYS A 30 2.66 3.05 4.45
C CYS A 30 3.24 2.20 5.59
N GLN A 31 4.22 1.34 5.27
CA GLN A 31 4.87 0.46 6.25
C GLN A 31 5.67 1.28 7.29
N LEU A 32 6.40 2.29 6.85
CA LEU A 32 7.15 3.18 7.76
C LEU A 32 6.20 3.93 8.70
N LEU A 33 5.10 4.47 8.20
CA LEU A 33 4.07 5.09 9.04
C LEU A 33 3.51 4.08 10.04
N GLY A 34 3.17 2.87 9.59
CA GLY A 34 2.65 1.81 10.43
C GLY A 34 3.55 1.51 11.63
N GLU A 35 4.86 1.35 11.41
CA GLU A 35 5.82 1.13 12.49
C GLU A 35 5.95 2.35 13.43
N VAL A 36 5.99 3.56 12.88
CA VAL A 36 6.12 4.80 13.67
C VAL A 36 4.96 5.00 14.63
N ILE A 37 3.77 4.58 14.26
CA ILE A 37 2.57 4.69 15.10
C ILE A 37 2.29 3.46 15.96
N GLY A 38 3.24 2.53 16.06
CA GLY A 38 3.21 1.41 16.99
C GLY A 38 2.76 0.06 16.41
N GLY A 39 2.61 -0.03 15.10
CA GLY A 39 2.41 -1.28 14.39
C GLY A 39 3.71 -2.06 14.19
N LYS A 40 3.62 -3.16 13.49
CA LYS A 40 4.74 -4.02 13.12
C LYS A 40 4.68 -4.35 11.63
N VAL A 41 5.80 -4.20 10.93
CA VAL A 41 5.94 -4.67 9.55
C VAL A 41 6.40 -6.13 9.57
N VAL A 42 5.65 -6.97 8.92
CA VAL A 42 5.90 -8.42 8.83
C VAL A 42 5.84 -8.88 7.39
N ARG A 43 6.39 -10.04 7.10
CA ARG A 43 6.25 -10.67 5.79
C ARG A 43 4.80 -11.10 5.59
N SER A 44 4.24 -10.73 4.46
CA SER A 44 2.91 -11.14 4.02
C SER A 44 2.99 -12.55 3.40
N GLU A 45 2.08 -13.43 3.78
CA GLU A 45 2.00 -14.79 3.24
C GLU A 45 0.55 -15.12 2.85
N PRO A 46 0.28 -15.23 1.54
CA PRO A 46 1.16 -14.98 0.39
C PRO A 46 1.48 -13.51 0.20
N SER A 47 2.56 -13.20 -0.56
CA SER A 47 2.77 -11.83 -1.04
C SER A 47 1.63 -11.42 -1.98
N GLU A 48 1.29 -10.13 -2.02
CA GLU A 48 0.30 -9.61 -2.95
C GLU A 48 1.01 -8.97 -4.16
N ILE A 49 0.89 -9.62 -5.31
CA ILE A 49 1.45 -9.15 -6.58
C ILE A 49 0.39 -9.36 -7.68
N GLY A 50 -0.02 -8.28 -8.33
CA GLY A 50 -1.05 -8.33 -9.37
C GLY A 50 -1.97 -7.11 -9.35
N ILE A 51 -3.01 -7.16 -10.17
CA ILE A 51 -4.14 -6.24 -10.08
C ILE A 51 -5.20 -6.91 -9.23
N LEU A 52 -5.30 -6.49 -7.97
CA LEU A 52 -6.11 -7.15 -6.95
C LEU A 52 -7.18 -6.22 -6.41
N ASP A 53 -8.22 -6.83 -5.84
CA ASP A 53 -9.34 -6.11 -5.25
C ASP A 53 -8.96 -5.54 -3.88
N ILE A 54 -9.36 -4.29 -3.64
CA ILE A 54 -9.35 -3.62 -2.35
C ILE A 54 -10.79 -3.38 -1.92
N ASP A 55 -11.15 -3.92 -0.79
CA ASP A 55 -12.46 -3.74 -0.17
C ASP A 55 -12.43 -2.58 0.82
N PHE A 56 -13.25 -1.57 0.58
CA PHE A 56 -13.40 -0.46 1.52
C PHE A 56 -14.38 -0.80 2.64
N LEU A 57 -14.06 -0.38 3.84
CA LEU A 57 -14.93 -0.51 5.01
C LEU A 57 -15.90 0.69 5.10
N LYS A 58 -16.95 0.56 5.89
CA LYS A 58 -17.91 1.65 6.14
C LYS A 58 -17.27 2.93 6.72
N THR A 59 -16.15 2.80 7.38
CA THR A 59 -15.36 3.92 7.90
C THR A 59 -14.91 4.91 6.83
N LYS A 60 -14.88 4.49 5.55
CA LYS A 60 -14.58 5.39 4.43
C LYS A 60 -15.62 6.48 4.25
N ASP A 61 -16.89 6.21 4.59
CA ASP A 61 -18.01 7.12 4.29
C ASP A 61 -17.89 8.46 5.04
N GLU A 62 -17.17 8.45 6.17
CA GLU A 62 -16.87 9.64 6.97
C GLU A 62 -15.43 10.15 6.75
N ASP A 63 -14.70 9.58 5.76
CA ASP A 63 -13.32 9.94 5.51
C ASP A 63 -13.17 11.03 4.46
N ASN A 64 -12.29 12.01 4.70
CA ASN A 64 -12.11 13.16 3.82
C ASN A 64 -11.56 12.82 2.43
N LEU A 65 -10.77 11.73 2.32
CA LEU A 65 -10.17 11.33 1.04
C LEU A 65 -11.00 10.25 0.33
N PHE A 66 -11.61 9.34 1.09
CA PHE A 66 -12.16 8.11 0.52
C PHE A 66 -13.70 8.05 0.48
N SER A 67 -14.42 9.06 1.00
CA SER A 67 -15.89 9.05 1.05
C SER A 67 -16.56 8.88 -0.32
N SER A 68 -15.95 9.39 -1.39
CA SER A 68 -16.46 9.27 -2.76
C SER A 68 -16.07 7.98 -3.48
N PHE A 69 -15.19 7.17 -2.89
CA PHE A 69 -14.75 5.91 -3.50
C PHE A 69 -15.86 4.85 -3.45
N PRO A 70 -15.96 3.94 -4.42
CA PRO A 70 -16.86 2.79 -4.35
C PRO A 70 -16.45 1.85 -3.21
N ASN A 71 -17.28 0.87 -2.91
CA ASN A 71 -16.98 -0.12 -1.86
C ASN A 71 -15.85 -1.07 -2.24
N LYS A 72 -15.49 -1.12 -3.52
CA LYS A 72 -14.41 -1.96 -4.02
C LYS A 72 -13.74 -1.29 -5.22
N ILE A 73 -12.41 -1.37 -5.27
CA ILE A 73 -11.60 -0.97 -6.43
C ILE A 73 -10.60 -2.08 -6.78
N LYS A 74 -10.09 -2.03 -8.00
CA LYS A 74 -8.88 -2.76 -8.38
C LYS A 74 -7.67 -1.85 -8.28
N SER A 75 -6.57 -2.39 -7.79
CA SER A 75 -5.33 -1.63 -7.70
C SER A 75 -4.10 -2.51 -7.89
N LEU A 76 -3.00 -1.90 -8.28
CA LEU A 76 -1.73 -2.59 -8.43
C LEU A 76 -1.13 -2.88 -7.06
N GLN A 77 -0.87 -4.17 -6.82
CA GLN A 77 -0.16 -4.68 -5.66
C GLN A 77 1.20 -5.20 -6.10
N TRP A 78 2.24 -4.84 -5.36
CA TRP A 78 3.59 -5.42 -5.52
C TRP A 78 4.35 -5.34 -4.21
N HIS A 79 3.91 -6.11 -3.24
CA HIS A 79 4.55 -6.13 -1.93
C HIS A 79 4.59 -7.52 -1.30
N SER A 80 5.61 -7.74 -0.50
CA SER A 80 5.84 -8.96 0.30
C SER A 80 5.84 -8.69 1.80
N TYR A 81 5.53 -7.46 2.20
CA TYR A 81 5.44 -7.05 3.60
C TYR A 81 4.15 -6.27 3.82
N GLU A 82 3.61 -6.36 5.03
CA GLU A 82 2.40 -5.68 5.45
C GLU A 82 2.52 -5.11 6.86
N VAL A 83 1.66 -4.16 7.19
CA VAL A 83 1.52 -3.62 8.54
C VAL A 83 0.54 -4.47 9.35
N GLN A 84 0.89 -4.80 10.59
CA GLN A 84 0.03 -5.48 11.56
C GLN A 84 0.06 -4.78 12.93
N ASN A 85 -0.82 -5.23 13.84
CA ASN A 85 -0.83 -4.83 15.25
C ASN A 85 -1.21 -3.36 15.50
N LEU A 86 -2.08 -2.79 14.69
CA LEU A 86 -2.62 -1.44 14.92
C LEU A 86 -3.99 -1.43 15.61
N GLU A 87 -4.56 -2.59 15.96
CA GLU A 87 -5.91 -2.74 16.51
C GLU A 87 -6.13 -1.98 17.84
N ASN A 88 -5.08 -1.89 18.65
CA ASN A 88 -5.14 -1.24 19.94
C ASN A 88 -4.81 0.26 19.89
N ASN A 89 -4.43 0.77 18.74
CA ASN A 89 -4.16 2.20 18.60
C ASN A 89 -5.45 2.96 18.27
N LYS A 90 -6.04 3.60 19.29
CA LYS A 90 -7.29 4.37 19.16
C LYS A 90 -7.22 5.55 18.18
N ASN A 91 -6.03 5.96 17.79
CA ASN A 91 -5.81 7.03 16.82
C ASN A 91 -5.79 6.51 15.38
N VAL A 92 -5.91 5.19 15.16
CA VAL A 92 -5.91 4.58 13.83
C VAL A 92 -7.34 4.22 13.43
N THR A 93 -7.71 4.63 12.23
CA THR A 93 -8.95 4.23 11.56
C THR A 93 -8.58 3.33 10.38
N LEU A 94 -9.06 2.10 10.38
CA LEU A 94 -8.95 1.19 9.24
C LEU A 94 -9.99 1.59 8.19
N ILE A 95 -9.57 1.78 6.93
CA ILE A 95 -10.41 2.28 5.84
C ILE A 95 -10.60 1.22 4.76
N GLY A 96 -9.58 0.43 4.46
CA GLY A 96 -9.64 -0.60 3.43
C GLY A 96 -8.73 -1.78 3.71
N SER A 97 -9.11 -2.94 3.17
CA SER A 97 -8.41 -4.21 3.30
C SER A 97 -8.44 -5.01 2.01
N SER A 98 -7.59 -6.01 1.90
CA SER A 98 -7.68 -7.08 0.91
C SER A 98 -7.96 -8.42 1.60
N ASN A 99 -8.03 -9.49 0.84
CA ASN A 99 -8.17 -10.84 1.39
C ASN A 99 -6.94 -11.29 2.21
N VAL A 100 -5.78 -10.71 1.97
CA VAL A 100 -4.50 -11.06 2.61
C VAL A 100 -4.10 -9.99 3.62
N THR A 101 -4.04 -8.74 3.18
CA THR A 101 -3.55 -7.62 3.98
C THR A 101 -4.70 -6.84 4.61
N LYS A 102 -4.74 -6.85 5.93
CA LYS A 102 -5.76 -6.12 6.69
C LYS A 102 -5.64 -4.60 6.55
N TYR A 103 -4.42 -4.08 6.66
CA TYR A 103 -4.16 -2.63 6.64
C TYR A 103 -3.72 -2.18 5.24
N GLN A 104 -4.61 -2.36 4.25
CA GLN A 104 -4.40 -1.82 2.90
C GLN A 104 -4.52 -0.30 2.86
N ILE A 105 -5.45 0.24 3.64
CA ILE A 105 -5.62 1.68 3.84
C ILE A 105 -5.91 1.92 5.30
N PHE A 106 -5.16 2.80 5.93
CA PHE A 106 -5.44 3.29 7.27
C PHE A 106 -5.12 4.77 7.41
N ARG A 107 -5.82 5.43 8.29
CA ARG A 107 -5.59 6.82 8.68
C ARG A 107 -5.15 6.88 10.13
N TYR A 108 -4.13 7.67 10.41
CA TYR A 108 -3.72 8.05 11.76
C TYR A 108 -4.22 9.46 12.08
N GLN A 109 -5.06 9.58 13.10
CA GLN A 109 -5.78 10.81 13.45
C GLN A 109 -6.53 11.38 12.22
N ASN A 110 -6.30 12.66 11.84
CA ASN A 110 -6.99 13.32 10.73
C ASN A 110 -6.04 13.73 9.59
N HIS A 111 -4.75 13.40 9.67
CA HIS A 111 -3.75 14.06 8.84
C HIS A 111 -2.72 13.11 8.21
N ALA A 112 -2.68 11.83 8.58
CA ALA A 112 -1.71 10.91 8.01
C ALA A 112 -2.38 9.65 7.50
N TYR A 113 -2.02 9.24 6.29
CA TYR A 113 -2.57 8.08 5.60
C TYR A 113 -1.47 7.13 5.18
N GLY A 114 -1.69 5.84 5.39
CA GLY A 114 -0.93 4.75 4.82
C GLY A 114 -1.77 4.00 3.80
N ILE A 115 -1.24 3.83 2.59
CA ILE A 115 -1.83 3.09 1.48
C ILE A 115 -0.81 2.06 1.03
N GLN A 116 -1.14 0.77 1.14
CA GLN A 116 -0.19 -0.30 0.84
C GLN A 116 -0.05 -0.56 -0.65
N PHE A 117 -1.13 -0.43 -1.40
CA PHE A 117 -1.16 -0.60 -2.85
C PHE A 117 -0.69 0.67 -3.59
N HIS A 118 -0.63 0.58 -4.92
CA HIS A 118 -0.18 1.65 -5.80
C HIS A 118 -1.32 2.17 -6.66
N ILE A 119 -1.62 3.46 -6.54
CA ILE A 119 -2.51 4.21 -7.42
C ILE A 119 -1.75 5.26 -8.26
N GLU A 120 -0.50 5.53 -7.88
CA GLU A 120 0.41 6.47 -8.54
C GLU A 120 1.14 5.82 -9.74
N ILE A 121 0.41 5.04 -10.55
CA ILE A 121 0.97 4.21 -11.62
C ILE A 121 0.64 4.75 -13.01
N LYS A 122 1.48 4.33 -13.97
CA LYS A 122 1.31 4.56 -15.42
C LYS A 122 1.25 3.22 -16.14
N ASP A 123 0.86 3.23 -17.39
CA ASP A 123 0.84 2.06 -18.27
C ASP A 123 2.23 1.40 -18.45
N THR A 124 3.31 2.16 -18.22
CA THR A 124 4.69 1.68 -18.28
C THR A 124 5.23 1.13 -16.97
N THR A 125 4.54 1.37 -15.83
CA THR A 125 5.07 1.11 -14.48
C THR A 125 5.47 -0.35 -14.28
N VAL A 126 4.65 -1.30 -14.70
CA VAL A 126 4.95 -2.73 -14.50
C VAL A 126 6.21 -3.13 -15.27
N ASN A 127 6.38 -2.64 -16.49
CA ASN A 127 7.58 -2.90 -17.29
C ASN A 127 8.83 -2.22 -16.69
N GLU A 128 8.71 -0.97 -16.24
CA GLU A 128 9.81 -0.24 -15.60
C GLU A 128 10.30 -0.96 -14.34
N TRP A 129 9.37 -1.38 -13.47
CA TRP A 129 9.72 -2.14 -12.26
C TRP A 129 10.23 -3.53 -12.59
N GLY A 130 9.69 -4.18 -13.60
CA GLY A 130 10.13 -5.47 -14.08
C GLY A 130 11.55 -5.48 -14.69
N CYS A 131 12.11 -4.32 -15.02
CA CYS A 131 13.52 -4.19 -15.40
C CYS A 131 14.48 -4.36 -14.22
N VAL A 132 14.00 -4.24 -12.97
CA VAL A 132 14.80 -4.48 -11.76
C VAL A 132 14.89 -5.99 -11.52
N PRO A 133 16.10 -6.60 -11.56
CA PRO A 133 16.25 -8.06 -11.49
C PRO A 133 15.62 -8.69 -10.25
N GLU A 134 15.71 -8.00 -9.12
CA GLU A 134 15.17 -8.45 -7.84
C GLU A 134 13.63 -8.53 -7.86
N TYR A 135 12.99 -7.54 -8.47
CA TYR A 135 11.53 -7.48 -8.59
C TYR A 135 11.04 -8.54 -9.57
N LYS A 136 11.70 -8.69 -10.72
CA LYS A 136 11.38 -9.73 -11.69
C LYS A 136 11.55 -11.12 -11.08
N SER A 137 12.65 -11.36 -10.37
CA SER A 137 12.92 -12.64 -9.70
C SER A 137 11.83 -12.97 -8.67
N ALA A 138 11.46 -12.02 -7.81
CA ALA A 138 10.40 -12.21 -6.82
C ALA A 138 9.04 -12.52 -7.48
N LEU A 139 8.72 -11.81 -8.56
CA LEU A 139 7.50 -12.02 -9.34
C LEU A 139 7.47 -13.43 -9.96
N GLU A 140 8.55 -13.85 -10.62
CA GLU A 140 8.64 -15.15 -11.28
C GLU A 140 8.70 -16.32 -10.29
N GLN A 141 9.30 -16.15 -9.12
CA GLN A 141 9.28 -17.14 -8.05
C GLN A 141 7.87 -17.40 -7.52
N GLN A 142 7.05 -16.37 -7.43
CA GLN A 142 5.71 -16.47 -6.88
C GLN A 142 4.67 -16.89 -7.92
N LEU A 143 4.73 -16.34 -9.13
CA LEU A 143 3.69 -16.50 -10.17
C LEU A 143 4.15 -17.32 -11.39
N GLY A 144 5.42 -17.74 -11.41
CA GLY A 144 6.01 -18.53 -12.47
C GLY A 144 6.61 -17.71 -13.61
N LYS A 145 7.29 -18.39 -14.52
CA LYS A 145 7.90 -17.76 -15.71
C LYS A 145 6.86 -17.10 -16.60
N GLY A 146 7.18 -15.93 -17.14
CA GLY A 146 6.28 -15.13 -17.98
C GLY A 146 5.20 -14.38 -17.18
N ALA A 147 5.37 -14.30 -15.86
CA ALA A 147 4.45 -13.58 -15.00
C ALA A 147 4.48 -12.07 -15.26
N LEU A 148 5.64 -11.52 -15.64
CA LEU A 148 5.79 -10.09 -15.91
C LEU A 148 4.91 -9.64 -17.08
N GLU A 149 4.92 -10.40 -18.17
CA GLU A 149 4.13 -10.09 -19.36
C GLU A 149 2.62 -10.16 -19.06
N LYS A 150 2.20 -11.16 -18.30
CA LYS A 150 0.79 -11.30 -17.88
C LYS A 150 0.36 -10.18 -16.94
N PHE A 151 1.25 -9.78 -16.04
CA PHE A 151 0.98 -8.70 -15.10
C PHE A 151 0.90 -7.35 -15.83
N ASP A 152 1.82 -7.07 -16.75
CA ASP A 152 1.80 -5.88 -17.60
C ASP A 152 0.51 -5.79 -18.43
N GLN A 153 0.11 -6.90 -19.03
CA GLN A 153 -1.15 -6.98 -19.77
C GLN A 153 -2.35 -6.68 -18.88
N SER A 154 -2.42 -7.32 -17.71
CA SER A 154 -3.50 -7.08 -16.75
C SER A 154 -3.54 -5.65 -16.24
N ALA A 155 -2.37 -5.03 -16.00
CA ALA A 155 -2.29 -3.62 -15.60
C ALA A 155 -2.85 -2.71 -16.69
N LYS A 156 -2.46 -2.91 -17.94
CA LYS A 156 -2.96 -2.12 -19.09
C LYS A 156 -4.47 -2.25 -19.28
N GLU A 157 -5.02 -3.45 -19.15
CA GLU A 157 -6.45 -3.71 -19.28
C GLU A 157 -7.28 -3.00 -18.18
N ASN A 158 -6.73 -2.84 -16.98
CA ASN A 158 -7.41 -2.21 -15.85
C ASN A 158 -7.02 -0.74 -15.64
N MET A 159 -6.09 -0.19 -16.43
CA MET A 159 -5.54 1.16 -16.22
C MET A 159 -6.62 2.25 -16.19
N THR A 160 -7.58 2.19 -17.12
CA THR A 160 -8.67 3.18 -17.19
C THR A 160 -9.50 3.22 -15.91
N ASP A 161 -9.73 2.06 -15.27
CA ASP A 161 -10.49 1.98 -14.03
C ASP A 161 -9.65 2.41 -12.83
N MET A 162 -8.38 2.04 -12.78
CA MET A 162 -7.45 2.45 -11.73
C MET A 162 -7.22 3.96 -11.72
N ASN A 163 -7.07 4.58 -12.89
CA ASN A 163 -6.85 6.03 -13.04
C ASN A 163 -8.04 6.90 -12.63
N LYS A 164 -9.22 6.33 -12.41
CA LYS A 164 -10.35 7.09 -11.85
C LYS A 164 -10.13 7.53 -10.41
N TYR A 165 -9.20 6.86 -9.72
CA TYR A 165 -8.97 7.02 -8.28
C TYR A 165 -7.53 7.43 -7.95
N SER A 166 -6.70 7.72 -8.97
CA SER A 166 -5.31 8.19 -8.83
C SER A 166 -5.20 9.71 -8.71
#